data_57b94c5683ca24bdaf5540c2e6d72241
#
_entry.id   57b94c5683ca24bdaf5540c2e6d72241
#
_cell.length_a   1.000
_cell.length_b   1.000
_cell.length_c   1.000
_cell.angle_alpha   90.00
_cell.angle_beta   90.00
_cell.angle_gamma   90.00
#
_symmetry.space_group_name_H-M   'P 1'
#
loop_
_entity.id
_entity.type
_entity.pdbx_description
1 polymer ?
#
loop_
_entity_poly.entity_id
_entity_poly.type
_entity_poly.pdbx_seq_one_letter_code
_entity_poly.pdbx_strand_id
1 'polypeptide(L)'
;PHFCYHKKLSIAANCRMCLVDIEKAPKPMPACATPVTQGMIIRTKSEKAIKAQQSVMEFLLINHPLDCPICDQGGECQLQDLAVGYGASSSRYNEEKRVVFPKDVGPLISMQEMSRCIQCTRCVRFGQEVAGVMELGMVHRGEHSEIETFVGQSVDSELSGNMIDICPVGALTSKPFRYSARTWELSRRKSVSPHDSTGANLIVQVKNGKVMRVVPLENEDVNECWIADRDRYSYEALNSDQRLTKPMLKQGGVWREVDWTTALEYVANGLKGVKNDHGAQAIGALGTEHSTVEELYLLGQLVRGLGSDNVDTRLRQADFTTGEGARWLGLSIAELSNVDAALVVGSFLRKDHPLFAARLRQAAKRGAFISAIGATNDDWLVTLKQRITVAPSAWAQALGDVAVAVANQLGLDIPCNGTATDAAKAIADSLISGERKVVLLGNAAAQHPQASSLQALAQWIASTTGAKLGFLSEAANTVGAQLVGAQPQSGGLNAGAMLSGKALKAVLLLNAEPEFDSANPAAARAALANAEMVVSLSAFKTGATDYADVLLPIAPFSETSGTFVNAEGRVQSFHGVVKPMGDVRPAWKVLRVLGSLLSIPGFDFDTSEEVKARALGDVTT
;
A
#
# COMPACT_ATOMS: atom_id res chain seq x y z
N PRO A 1 -23.86 17.84 -15.00
CA PRO A 1 -22.82 17.23 -15.82
C PRO A 1 -21.48 17.99 -15.68
N HIS A 2 -20.32 17.30 -15.76
CA HIS A 2 -18.98 17.89 -15.69
C HIS A 2 -17.93 16.92 -16.25
N PHE A 3 -16.76 17.44 -16.64
CA PHE A 3 -15.59 16.61 -16.99
C PHE A 3 -14.33 17.06 -16.26
N CYS A 4 -14.00 18.35 -16.28
CA CYS A 4 -12.75 18.81 -15.66
C CYS A 4 -12.80 18.85 -14.13
N TYR A 5 -13.96 18.97 -13.52
CA TYR A 5 -14.12 18.96 -12.07
C TYR A 5 -13.86 17.55 -11.49
N HIS A 6 -13.10 17.52 -10.41
CA HIS A 6 -12.91 16.34 -9.57
C HIS A 6 -12.83 16.80 -8.11
N LYS A 7 -13.50 16.08 -7.19
CA LYS A 7 -13.64 16.49 -5.78
C LYS A 7 -12.33 16.69 -5.02
N LYS A 8 -11.27 16.02 -5.47
CA LYS A 8 -9.93 16.05 -4.84
C LYS A 8 -8.93 16.93 -5.61
N LEU A 9 -9.35 17.63 -6.64
CA LEU A 9 -8.48 18.49 -7.45
C LEU A 9 -9.01 19.91 -7.49
N SER A 10 -8.13 20.88 -7.70
CA SER A 10 -8.51 22.28 -7.89
C SER A 10 -9.48 22.45 -9.07
N ILE A 11 -10.22 23.56 -9.07
CA ILE A 11 -11.22 23.86 -10.10
C ILE A 11 -10.53 24.45 -11.33
N ALA A 12 -10.57 23.72 -12.46
CA ALA A 12 -10.02 24.20 -13.74
C ALA A 12 -11.01 25.07 -14.54
N ALA A 13 -12.30 24.83 -14.42
CA ALA A 13 -13.39 25.52 -15.14
C ALA A 13 -13.22 25.56 -16.68
N ASN A 14 -12.49 24.62 -17.28
CA ASN A 14 -12.13 24.64 -18.71
C ASN A 14 -13.10 23.87 -19.62
N CYS A 15 -13.73 22.77 -19.15
CA CYS A 15 -14.59 21.94 -20.00
C CYS A 15 -15.97 22.57 -20.28
N ARG A 16 -16.43 23.47 -19.43
CA ARG A 16 -17.72 24.18 -19.51
C ARG A 16 -18.98 23.29 -19.52
N MET A 17 -18.87 21.99 -19.32
CA MET A 17 -20.02 21.10 -19.33
C MET A 17 -21.03 21.38 -18.20
N CYS A 18 -20.62 22.03 -17.13
CA CYS A 18 -21.43 22.39 -15.97
C CYS A 18 -22.11 23.78 -16.10
N LEU A 19 -22.33 24.29 -17.32
CA LEU A 19 -23.01 25.57 -17.52
C LEU A 19 -24.45 25.52 -16.99
N VAL A 20 -24.84 26.54 -16.22
CA VAL A 20 -26.15 26.73 -15.64
C VAL A 20 -26.67 28.13 -15.96
N ASP A 21 -27.99 28.31 -15.95
CA ASP A 21 -28.63 29.59 -16.13
C ASP A 21 -28.84 30.25 -14.76
N ILE A 22 -28.29 31.44 -14.61
CA ILE A 22 -28.44 32.26 -13.40
C ILE A 22 -29.28 33.46 -13.74
N GLU A 23 -30.34 33.70 -12.98
CA GLU A 23 -31.23 34.82 -13.20
C GLU A 23 -30.46 36.13 -13.13
N LYS A 24 -30.71 37.02 -14.09
CA LYS A 24 -30.00 38.29 -14.30
C LYS A 24 -28.55 38.17 -14.80
N ALA A 25 -28.01 36.96 -15.01
CA ALA A 25 -26.71 36.81 -15.66
C ALA A 25 -26.89 36.89 -17.22
N PRO A 26 -25.99 37.62 -17.91
CA PRO A 26 -26.11 37.82 -19.35
C PRO A 26 -25.88 36.53 -20.16
N LYS A 27 -25.14 35.57 -19.59
CA LYS A 27 -24.78 34.31 -20.25
C LYS A 27 -24.77 33.15 -19.25
N PRO A 28 -24.87 31.89 -19.70
CA PRO A 28 -24.68 30.73 -18.82
C PRO A 28 -23.34 30.76 -18.10
N MET A 29 -23.33 30.38 -16.81
CA MET A 29 -22.14 30.42 -15.96
C MET A 29 -21.72 28.99 -15.57
N PRO A 30 -20.40 28.71 -15.42
CA PRO A 30 -19.93 27.40 -15.00
C PRO A 30 -20.19 27.16 -13.50
N ALA A 31 -21.03 26.21 -13.16
CA ALA A 31 -21.42 25.94 -11.77
C ALA A 31 -20.21 25.61 -10.87
N CYS A 32 -19.18 24.92 -11.41
CA CYS A 32 -18.01 24.53 -10.63
C CYS A 32 -17.13 25.71 -10.18
N ALA A 33 -17.22 26.88 -10.84
CA ALA A 33 -16.33 28.03 -10.61
C ALA A 33 -17.06 29.33 -10.29
N THR A 34 -18.39 29.28 -10.14
CA THR A 34 -19.20 30.47 -9.83
C THR A 34 -19.53 30.48 -8.34
N PRO A 35 -19.03 31.46 -7.57
CA PRO A 35 -19.40 31.62 -6.17
C PRO A 35 -20.90 31.85 -6.01
N VAL A 36 -21.50 31.25 -4.99
CA VAL A 36 -22.91 31.45 -4.66
C VAL A 36 -23.07 32.70 -3.79
N THR A 37 -24.17 33.44 -4.01
CA THR A 37 -24.53 34.63 -3.22
C THR A 37 -25.95 34.53 -2.72
N GLN A 38 -26.25 35.27 -1.64
CA GLN A 38 -27.60 35.33 -1.07
C GLN A 38 -28.63 35.79 -2.13
N GLY A 39 -29.72 35.05 -2.24
CA GLY A 39 -30.81 35.38 -3.19
C GLY A 39 -30.52 35.00 -4.64
N MET A 40 -29.42 34.33 -4.96
CA MET A 40 -29.13 33.85 -6.31
C MET A 40 -30.13 32.73 -6.71
N ILE A 41 -30.76 32.91 -7.89
CA ILE A 41 -31.66 31.92 -8.47
C ILE A 41 -30.93 31.20 -9.61
N ILE A 42 -30.72 29.88 -9.44
CA ILE A 42 -29.96 29.03 -10.37
C ILE A 42 -30.90 28.00 -10.98
N ARG A 43 -30.97 27.96 -12.32
CA ARG A 43 -31.75 27.01 -13.07
C ARG A 43 -30.84 26.05 -13.83
N THR A 44 -30.81 24.80 -13.38
CA THR A 44 -29.93 23.75 -13.95
C THR A 44 -30.56 23.07 -15.17
N LYS A 45 -31.89 23.19 -15.36
CA LYS A 45 -32.66 22.51 -16.40
C LYS A 45 -33.49 23.52 -17.25
N SER A 46 -33.14 24.82 -17.26
CA SER A 46 -33.76 25.75 -18.19
C SER A 46 -33.36 25.41 -19.63
N GLU A 47 -34.15 25.81 -20.60
CA GLU A 47 -33.83 25.62 -22.02
C GLU A 47 -32.46 26.18 -22.37
N LYS A 48 -32.13 27.36 -21.82
CA LYS A 48 -30.84 28.03 -21.99
C LYS A 48 -29.67 27.19 -21.44
N ALA A 49 -29.83 26.58 -20.25
CA ALA A 49 -28.83 25.72 -19.66
C ALA A 49 -28.65 24.42 -20.47
N ILE A 50 -29.73 23.76 -20.84
CA ILE A 50 -29.70 22.51 -21.63
C ILE A 50 -29.05 22.75 -22.99
N LYS A 51 -29.46 23.81 -23.73
CA LYS A 51 -28.83 24.15 -25.02
C LYS A 51 -27.33 24.46 -24.89
N ALA A 52 -26.91 25.12 -23.81
CA ALA A 52 -25.51 25.39 -23.55
C ALA A 52 -24.72 24.10 -23.33
N GLN A 53 -25.28 23.17 -22.54
CA GLN A 53 -24.66 21.86 -22.27
C GLN A 53 -24.59 20.99 -23.54
N GLN A 54 -25.65 20.99 -24.36
CA GLN A 54 -25.65 20.30 -25.66
C GLN A 54 -24.59 20.85 -26.61
N SER A 55 -24.45 22.19 -26.70
CA SER A 55 -23.41 22.82 -27.52
C SER A 55 -22.00 22.46 -27.06
N VAL A 56 -21.76 22.38 -25.73
CA VAL A 56 -20.48 21.95 -25.20
C VAL A 56 -20.21 20.48 -25.52
N MET A 57 -21.22 19.61 -25.42
CA MET A 57 -21.09 18.21 -25.77
C MET A 57 -20.75 18.05 -27.26
N GLU A 58 -21.44 18.74 -28.15
CA GLU A 58 -21.14 18.75 -29.59
C GLU A 58 -19.67 19.17 -29.82
N PHE A 59 -19.24 20.27 -29.20
CA PHE A 59 -17.88 20.78 -29.31
C PHE A 59 -16.81 19.75 -28.86
N LEU A 60 -17.06 19.01 -27.75
CA LEU A 60 -16.15 17.97 -27.29
C LEU A 60 -16.09 16.76 -28.23
N LEU A 61 -17.18 16.48 -28.97
CA LEU A 61 -17.28 15.33 -29.86
C LEU A 61 -16.73 15.57 -31.27
N ILE A 62 -16.59 16.81 -31.73
CA ILE A 62 -16.18 17.10 -33.12
C ILE A 62 -14.83 16.48 -33.47
N ASN A 63 -13.85 16.52 -32.58
CA ASN A 63 -12.53 15.91 -32.77
C ASN A 63 -12.36 14.55 -32.07
N HIS A 64 -13.34 14.11 -31.29
CA HIS A 64 -13.25 12.83 -30.61
C HIS A 64 -13.38 11.67 -31.60
N PRO A 65 -12.43 10.68 -31.62
CA PRO A 65 -12.48 9.59 -32.59
C PRO A 65 -13.62 8.62 -32.29
N LEU A 66 -14.10 7.89 -33.31
CA LEU A 66 -15.14 6.88 -33.18
C LEU A 66 -14.58 5.52 -32.72
N ASP A 67 -13.83 5.55 -31.63
CA ASP A 67 -13.05 4.43 -31.14
C ASP A 67 -13.76 3.59 -30.05
N CYS A 68 -15.00 3.91 -29.69
CA CYS A 68 -15.68 3.23 -28.58
C CYS A 68 -15.61 1.69 -28.64
N PRO A 69 -15.74 1.03 -29.81
CA PRO A 69 -15.62 -0.42 -29.92
C PRO A 69 -14.24 -0.99 -29.55
N ILE A 70 -13.17 -0.22 -29.67
CA ILE A 70 -11.80 -0.62 -29.36
C ILE A 70 -11.21 0.13 -28.16
N CYS A 71 -11.95 1.04 -27.54
CA CYS A 71 -11.49 1.83 -26.41
C CYS A 71 -11.72 1.11 -25.09
N ASP A 72 -10.66 0.94 -24.27
CA ASP A 72 -10.76 0.26 -22.97
C ASP A 72 -11.67 0.99 -21.98
N GLN A 73 -11.91 2.29 -22.15
CA GLN A 73 -12.85 3.07 -21.35
C GLN A 73 -14.33 2.79 -21.73
N GLY A 74 -14.59 2.09 -22.84
CA GLY A 74 -15.96 1.78 -23.27
C GLY A 74 -16.76 1.03 -22.23
N GLY A 75 -17.93 1.56 -21.82
CA GLY A 75 -18.78 1.02 -20.76
C GLY A 75 -18.53 1.61 -19.35
N GLU A 76 -17.45 2.39 -19.17
CA GLU A 76 -17.19 3.18 -17.94
C GLU A 76 -16.73 4.62 -18.29
N CYS A 77 -17.08 5.10 -19.49
CA CYS A 77 -16.62 6.38 -20.03
C CYS A 77 -17.58 7.50 -19.70
N GLN A 78 -17.15 8.47 -18.91
CA GLN A 78 -17.97 9.63 -18.55
C GLN A 78 -18.42 10.45 -19.78
N LEU A 79 -17.58 10.54 -20.83
CA LEU A 79 -17.95 11.22 -22.08
C LEU A 79 -19.06 10.46 -22.80
N GLN A 80 -19.00 9.14 -22.86
CA GLN A 80 -20.00 8.29 -23.50
C GLN A 80 -21.36 8.41 -22.79
N ASP A 81 -21.36 8.34 -21.45
CA ASP A 81 -22.59 8.45 -20.65
C ASP A 81 -23.27 9.82 -20.82
N LEU A 82 -22.46 10.89 -20.80
CA LEU A 82 -23.01 12.25 -20.99
C LEU A 82 -23.41 12.53 -22.45
N ALA A 83 -22.76 11.88 -23.43
CA ALA A 83 -23.15 12.00 -24.84
C ALA A 83 -24.53 11.38 -25.09
N VAL A 84 -24.91 10.31 -24.40
CA VAL A 84 -26.27 9.75 -24.48
C VAL A 84 -27.33 10.74 -23.95
N GLY A 85 -27.02 11.48 -22.90
CA GLY A 85 -27.96 12.44 -22.29
C GLY A 85 -28.01 13.82 -22.94
N TYR A 86 -26.92 14.29 -23.53
CA TYR A 86 -26.75 15.67 -24.03
C TYR A 86 -26.25 15.73 -25.47
N GLY A 87 -25.89 14.63 -26.09
CA GLY A 87 -25.46 14.59 -27.48
C GLY A 87 -26.62 14.53 -28.45
N ALA A 88 -26.31 14.65 -29.74
CA ALA A 88 -27.25 14.44 -30.84
C ALA A 88 -27.05 13.07 -31.48
N SER A 89 -28.02 12.61 -32.26
CA SER A 89 -27.98 11.34 -33.00
C SER A 89 -27.09 11.40 -34.27
N SER A 90 -26.73 12.61 -34.72
CA SER A 90 -25.89 12.84 -35.91
C SER A 90 -24.94 14.00 -35.69
N SER A 91 -23.84 13.99 -36.42
CA SER A 91 -22.86 15.08 -36.42
C SER A 91 -23.12 16.03 -37.60
N ARG A 92 -22.95 17.33 -37.35
CA ARG A 92 -22.93 18.39 -38.38
C ARG A 92 -21.51 18.70 -38.85
N TYR A 93 -20.50 18.09 -38.22
CA TYR A 93 -19.08 18.32 -38.51
C TYR A 93 -18.64 17.50 -39.71
N ASN A 94 -18.16 18.17 -40.75
CA ASN A 94 -17.77 17.58 -42.03
C ASN A 94 -16.27 17.68 -42.32
N GLU A 95 -15.51 18.30 -41.44
CA GLU A 95 -14.04 18.38 -41.55
C GLU A 95 -13.35 17.14 -41.00
N GLU A 96 -12.08 16.95 -41.36
CA GLU A 96 -11.28 15.88 -40.81
C GLU A 96 -11.06 16.06 -39.32
N LYS A 97 -11.20 14.97 -38.55
CA LYS A 97 -10.92 14.98 -37.11
C LYS A 97 -9.41 15.12 -36.86
N ARG A 98 -9.07 15.92 -35.87
CA ARG A 98 -7.69 16.09 -35.43
C ARG A 98 -7.07 14.76 -34.98
N VAL A 99 -5.83 14.51 -35.43
CA VAL A 99 -5.02 13.38 -34.98
C VAL A 99 -3.92 13.89 -34.04
N VAL A 100 -3.75 13.22 -32.90
CA VAL A 100 -2.68 13.45 -31.94
C VAL A 100 -1.78 12.22 -31.92
N PHE A 101 -0.47 12.42 -32.10
CA PHE A 101 0.48 11.31 -32.17
C PHE A 101 0.61 10.57 -30.83
N PRO A 102 0.88 9.26 -30.88
CA PRO A 102 1.17 8.45 -29.70
C PRO A 102 2.35 9.00 -28.88
N LYS A 103 2.27 8.85 -27.57
CA LYS A 103 3.34 9.24 -26.65
C LYS A 103 3.71 8.06 -25.75
N ASP A 104 5.00 7.81 -25.57
CA ASP A 104 5.47 6.82 -24.62
C ASP A 104 5.77 7.50 -23.27
N VAL A 105 5.14 6.99 -22.22
CA VAL A 105 5.24 7.53 -20.86
C VAL A 105 5.65 6.46 -19.84
N GLY A 106 6.20 5.35 -20.31
CA GLY A 106 6.65 4.26 -19.46
C GLY A 106 5.80 2.98 -19.57
N PRO A 107 6.04 1.98 -18.75
CA PRO A 107 5.45 0.64 -18.89
C PRO A 107 4.03 0.51 -18.36
N LEU A 108 3.55 1.42 -17.52
CA LEU A 108 2.30 1.26 -16.78
C LEU A 108 1.10 1.93 -17.44
N ILE A 109 1.30 3.12 -18.01
CA ILE A 109 0.24 3.94 -18.59
C ILE A 109 0.39 3.98 -20.10
N SER A 110 -0.72 3.80 -20.83
CA SER A 110 -0.79 3.99 -22.27
C SER A 110 -1.30 5.39 -22.60
N MET A 111 -0.53 6.14 -23.40
CA MET A 111 -0.91 7.40 -24.05
C MET A 111 -0.86 7.26 -25.57
N GLN A 112 -1.28 6.11 -26.10
CA GLN A 112 -1.24 5.82 -27.54
C GLN A 112 -2.36 6.54 -28.30
N GLU A 113 -3.57 6.62 -27.74
CA GLU A 113 -4.73 7.21 -28.41
C GLU A 113 -5.07 8.60 -27.84
N MET A 114 -4.11 9.52 -27.90
CA MET A 114 -4.27 10.86 -27.35
C MET A 114 -5.25 11.74 -28.13
N SER A 115 -5.67 11.34 -29.32
CA SER A 115 -6.83 11.93 -30.01
C SER A 115 -8.14 11.84 -29.21
N ARG A 116 -8.24 10.90 -28.26
CA ARG A 116 -9.38 10.78 -27.35
C ARG A 116 -9.38 11.82 -26.22
N CYS A 117 -8.27 12.53 -26.00
CA CYS A 117 -8.14 13.50 -24.93
C CYS A 117 -9.04 14.71 -25.15
N ILE A 118 -9.81 15.08 -24.12
CA ILE A 118 -10.69 16.26 -24.11
C ILE A 118 -10.07 17.46 -23.34
N GLN A 119 -8.78 17.47 -23.15
CA GLN A 119 -7.96 18.51 -22.50
C GLN A 119 -8.53 18.98 -21.15
N CYS A 120 -9.12 18.07 -20.37
CA CYS A 120 -9.74 18.39 -19.07
C CYS A 120 -8.73 18.71 -17.97
N THR A 121 -7.44 18.44 -18.18
CA THR A 121 -6.30 18.68 -17.28
C THR A 121 -6.36 17.96 -15.92
N ARG A 122 -7.22 16.96 -15.72
CA ARG A 122 -7.27 16.21 -14.45
C ARG A 122 -5.92 15.54 -14.15
N CYS A 123 -5.28 14.90 -15.14
CA CYS A 123 -3.98 14.24 -14.99
C CYS A 123 -2.86 15.23 -14.62
N VAL A 124 -2.82 16.40 -15.24
CA VAL A 124 -1.84 17.45 -14.92
C VAL A 124 -2.01 17.93 -13.49
N ARG A 125 -3.24 18.27 -13.09
CA ARG A 125 -3.53 18.73 -11.72
C ARG A 125 -3.29 17.64 -10.69
N PHE A 126 -3.59 16.37 -11.02
CA PHE A 126 -3.26 15.24 -10.14
C PHE A 126 -1.76 15.16 -9.88
N GLY A 127 -0.93 15.25 -10.93
CA GLY A 127 0.51 15.27 -10.78
C GLY A 127 0.97 16.37 -9.82
N GLN A 128 0.54 17.60 -10.06
CA GLN A 128 0.91 18.77 -9.25
C GLN A 128 0.36 18.74 -7.83
N GLU A 129 -0.87 18.30 -7.63
CA GLU A 129 -1.60 18.48 -6.37
C GLU A 129 -1.54 17.26 -5.47
N VAL A 130 -1.61 16.06 -6.04
CA VAL A 130 -1.67 14.79 -5.31
C VAL A 130 -0.33 14.05 -5.37
N ALA A 131 0.19 13.79 -6.56
CA ALA A 131 1.48 13.10 -6.71
C ALA A 131 2.67 13.96 -6.28
N GLY A 132 2.56 15.30 -6.38
CA GLY A 132 3.59 16.24 -5.97
C GLY A 132 4.64 16.53 -7.03
N VAL A 133 4.46 16.03 -8.25
CA VAL A 133 5.37 16.22 -9.39
C VAL A 133 4.57 16.50 -10.65
N MET A 134 5.04 17.46 -11.45
CA MET A 134 4.42 17.80 -12.70
C MET A 134 5.11 17.05 -13.85
N GLU A 135 4.81 15.77 -14.03
CA GLU A 135 5.35 14.94 -15.11
C GLU A 135 4.59 15.16 -16.43
N LEU A 136 3.30 15.49 -16.34
CA LEU A 136 2.45 15.84 -17.48
C LEU A 136 2.15 17.33 -17.48
N GLY A 137 2.21 17.94 -18.65
CA GLY A 137 1.82 19.32 -18.88
C GLY A 137 0.87 19.45 -20.06
N MET A 138 0.19 20.60 -20.18
CA MET A 138 -0.55 20.97 -21.37
C MET A 138 0.29 21.95 -22.18
N VAL A 139 0.65 21.55 -23.40
CA VAL A 139 1.44 22.33 -24.34
C VAL A 139 0.56 22.86 -25.45
N HIS A 140 1.07 23.84 -26.21
CA HIS A 140 0.38 24.52 -27.29
C HIS A 140 -0.91 25.26 -26.83
N ARG A 141 -1.73 25.70 -27.77
CA ARG A 141 -2.97 26.46 -27.48
C ARG A 141 -4.05 26.18 -28.53
N GLY A 142 -5.28 26.51 -28.18
CA GLY A 142 -6.45 26.33 -29.05
C GLY A 142 -6.65 24.84 -29.38
N GLU A 143 -6.97 24.56 -30.63
CA GLU A 143 -7.20 23.19 -31.11
C GLU A 143 -5.93 22.31 -31.11
N HIS A 144 -4.75 22.92 -31.09
CA HIS A 144 -3.48 22.23 -31.03
C HIS A 144 -3.02 21.89 -29.60
N SER A 145 -3.81 22.20 -28.57
CA SER A 145 -3.47 21.87 -27.20
C SER A 145 -3.35 20.36 -26.97
N GLU A 146 -2.27 19.93 -26.36
CA GLU A 146 -1.96 18.52 -26.08
C GLU A 146 -1.50 18.32 -24.65
N ILE A 147 -1.75 17.13 -24.12
CA ILE A 147 -1.16 16.69 -22.87
C ILE A 147 0.04 15.81 -23.20
N GLU A 148 1.20 16.16 -22.67
CA GLU A 148 2.44 15.40 -22.88
C GLU A 148 3.39 15.51 -21.69
N THR A 149 4.43 14.69 -21.69
CA THR A 149 5.52 14.74 -20.70
C THR A 149 6.56 15.78 -21.11
N PHE A 150 7.31 16.26 -20.12
CA PHE A 150 8.47 17.10 -20.40
C PHE A 150 9.56 16.30 -21.08
N VAL A 151 9.97 16.71 -22.29
CA VAL A 151 11.14 16.18 -23.04
C VAL A 151 11.18 14.64 -23.10
N GLY A 152 10.02 13.99 -23.29
CA GLY A 152 9.96 12.53 -23.44
C GLY A 152 10.31 11.72 -22.19
N GLN A 153 10.26 12.34 -21.01
CA GLN A 153 10.44 11.60 -19.73
C GLN A 153 9.25 10.68 -19.45
N SER A 154 9.52 9.58 -18.76
CA SER A 154 8.47 8.69 -18.27
C SER A 154 7.71 9.31 -17.10
N VAL A 155 6.47 8.85 -16.86
CA VAL A 155 5.72 9.12 -15.64
C VAL A 155 6.18 8.12 -14.58
N ASP A 156 6.79 8.60 -13.49
CA ASP A 156 7.52 7.79 -12.49
C ASP A 156 6.98 7.94 -11.05
N SER A 157 5.86 8.60 -10.87
CA SER A 157 5.21 8.70 -9.55
C SER A 157 4.65 7.36 -9.11
N GLU A 158 4.82 7.00 -7.84
CA GLU A 158 4.26 5.81 -7.20
C GLU A 158 2.72 5.79 -7.14
N LEU A 159 2.10 6.88 -7.55
CA LEU A 159 0.65 7.06 -7.63
C LEU A 159 0.16 7.23 -9.08
N SER A 160 1.03 7.01 -10.07
CA SER A 160 0.78 7.37 -11.47
C SER A 160 -0.48 6.73 -12.05
N GLY A 161 -0.76 5.48 -11.71
CA GLY A 161 -1.92 4.74 -12.20
C GLY A 161 -3.28 5.36 -11.85
N ASN A 162 -3.35 6.23 -10.83
CA ASN A 162 -4.58 6.97 -10.53
C ASN A 162 -4.98 7.95 -11.63
N MET A 163 -4.04 8.35 -12.50
CA MET A 163 -4.36 9.18 -13.67
C MET A 163 -5.30 8.46 -14.64
N ILE A 164 -5.29 7.13 -14.66
CA ILE A 164 -6.20 6.30 -15.47
C ILE A 164 -7.64 6.44 -14.93
N ASP A 165 -7.82 6.32 -13.61
CA ASP A 165 -9.14 6.34 -12.98
C ASP A 165 -9.82 7.72 -13.09
N ILE A 166 -9.04 8.79 -12.99
CA ILE A 166 -9.56 10.17 -13.09
C ILE A 166 -9.71 10.67 -14.51
N CYS A 167 -9.15 9.98 -15.50
CA CYS A 167 -9.31 10.35 -16.89
C CYS A 167 -10.76 10.08 -17.31
N PRO A 168 -11.55 11.12 -17.74
CA PRO A 168 -12.95 10.92 -18.07
C PRO A 168 -13.18 10.23 -19.40
N VAL A 169 -12.10 9.91 -20.12
CA VAL A 169 -12.08 9.30 -21.46
C VAL A 169 -10.95 8.28 -21.59
N GLY A 170 -10.93 7.49 -22.65
CA GLY A 170 -9.91 6.48 -22.88
C GLY A 170 -8.59 7.00 -23.48
N ALA A 171 -8.16 8.21 -23.08
CA ALA A 171 -6.88 8.77 -23.48
C ALA A 171 -5.71 8.23 -22.65
N LEU A 172 -5.94 8.02 -21.35
CA LEU A 172 -5.02 7.34 -20.43
C LEU A 172 -5.62 6.00 -20.04
N THR A 173 -4.92 4.91 -20.34
CA THR A 173 -5.38 3.55 -20.04
C THR A 173 -4.25 2.71 -19.45
N SER A 174 -4.57 1.58 -18.82
CA SER A 174 -3.57 0.68 -18.26
C SER A 174 -2.90 -0.12 -19.38
N LYS A 175 -1.57 -0.04 -19.53
CA LYS A 175 -0.84 -0.85 -20.51
C LYS A 175 -1.01 -2.37 -20.26
N PRO A 176 -0.84 -2.89 -19.04
CA PRO A 176 -1.00 -4.33 -18.76
C PRO A 176 -2.41 -4.86 -19.02
N PHE A 177 -3.43 -4.02 -18.79
CA PHE A 177 -4.83 -4.42 -18.98
C PHE A 177 -5.34 -4.18 -20.41
N ARG A 178 -4.60 -3.44 -21.24
CA ARG A 178 -5.06 -2.97 -22.55
C ARG A 178 -5.63 -4.10 -23.41
N TYR A 179 -6.84 -3.91 -23.93
CA TYR A 179 -7.58 -4.85 -24.79
C TYR A 179 -7.90 -6.22 -24.15
N SER A 180 -7.74 -6.38 -22.85
CA SER A 180 -7.90 -7.69 -22.19
C SER A 180 -9.35 -8.04 -21.90
N ALA A 181 -10.18 -7.07 -21.56
CA ALA A 181 -11.60 -7.29 -21.25
C ALA A 181 -12.42 -6.00 -21.33
N ARG A 182 -13.73 -6.17 -21.46
CA ARG A 182 -14.71 -5.09 -21.31
C ARG A 182 -15.19 -4.99 -19.86
N THR A 183 -15.56 -3.81 -19.42
CA THR A 183 -16.00 -3.57 -18.04
C THR A 183 -17.18 -4.44 -17.61
N TRP A 184 -18.13 -4.69 -18.50
CA TRP A 184 -19.30 -5.55 -18.23
C TRP A 184 -18.98 -7.04 -18.16
N GLU A 185 -17.78 -7.47 -18.59
CA GLU A 185 -17.30 -8.83 -18.45
C GLU A 185 -16.62 -9.07 -17.10
N LEU A 186 -16.36 -8.03 -16.32
CA LEU A 186 -15.58 -8.08 -15.11
C LEU A 186 -16.46 -8.17 -13.86
N SER A 187 -16.29 -9.21 -13.07
CA SER A 187 -16.84 -9.28 -11.73
C SER A 187 -16.02 -8.40 -10.78
N ARG A 188 -16.70 -7.58 -9.99
CA ARG A 188 -16.08 -6.64 -9.03
C ARG A 188 -16.13 -7.23 -7.63
N ARG A 189 -15.00 -7.33 -6.94
CA ARG A 189 -14.87 -7.85 -5.59
C ARG A 189 -14.09 -6.88 -4.71
N LYS A 190 -14.59 -6.63 -3.49
CA LYS A 190 -13.88 -5.81 -2.51
C LYS A 190 -12.71 -6.59 -1.91
N SER A 191 -11.61 -5.91 -1.66
CA SER A 191 -10.42 -6.44 -0.99
C SER A 191 -9.67 -5.33 -0.26
N VAL A 192 -8.59 -5.69 0.42
CA VAL A 192 -7.68 -4.78 1.15
C VAL A 192 -6.27 -5.00 0.64
N SER A 193 -5.47 -3.94 0.56
CA SER A 193 -4.08 -4.02 0.11
C SER A 193 -3.23 -4.89 1.04
N PRO A 194 -2.48 -5.86 0.49
CA PRO A 194 -1.52 -6.66 1.25
C PRO A 194 -0.11 -6.05 1.27
N HIS A 195 0.11 -4.88 0.63
CA HIS A 195 1.46 -4.41 0.31
C HIS A 195 2.07 -3.46 1.33
N ASP A 196 1.28 -2.62 1.96
CA ASP A 196 1.77 -1.72 3.00
C ASP A 196 0.75 -1.54 4.13
N SER A 197 1.17 -0.87 5.18
CA SER A 197 0.38 -0.66 6.38
C SER A 197 -0.74 0.38 6.26
N THR A 198 -0.95 0.99 5.11
CA THR A 198 -2.09 1.89 4.90
C THR A 198 -3.41 1.13 4.97
N GLY A 199 -3.46 -0.10 4.49
CA GLY A 199 -4.69 -0.87 4.38
C GLY A 199 -5.64 -0.30 3.32
N ALA A 200 -5.10 0.15 2.17
CA ALA A 200 -5.89 0.73 1.09
C ALA A 200 -7.02 -0.20 0.65
N ASN A 201 -8.23 0.36 0.50
CA ASN A 201 -9.39 -0.39 0.05
C ASN A 201 -9.35 -0.57 -1.48
N LEU A 202 -9.59 -1.78 -1.94
CA LEU A 202 -9.45 -2.18 -3.32
C LEU A 202 -10.73 -2.75 -3.90
N ILE A 203 -10.93 -2.56 -5.21
CA ILE A 203 -11.82 -3.37 -6.04
C ILE A 203 -10.94 -4.21 -6.96
N VAL A 204 -10.95 -5.51 -6.74
CA VAL A 204 -10.31 -6.48 -7.62
C VAL A 204 -11.31 -6.90 -8.69
N GLN A 205 -10.93 -6.78 -9.94
CA GLN A 205 -11.78 -7.11 -11.09
C GLN A 205 -11.32 -8.40 -11.73
N VAL A 206 -12.26 -9.33 -11.89
CA VAL A 206 -12.01 -10.73 -12.23
C VAL A 206 -12.78 -11.14 -13.48
N LYS A 207 -12.14 -11.88 -14.38
CA LYS A 207 -12.75 -12.56 -15.54
C LYS A 207 -12.22 -13.98 -15.64
N ASN A 208 -13.10 -14.96 -15.81
CA ASN A 208 -12.74 -16.37 -15.98
C ASN A 208 -11.79 -16.93 -14.91
N GLY A 209 -12.00 -16.53 -13.65
CA GLY A 209 -11.17 -17.00 -12.53
C GLY A 209 -9.77 -16.36 -12.44
N LYS A 210 -9.48 -15.33 -13.23
CA LYS A 210 -8.22 -14.58 -13.20
C LYS A 210 -8.44 -13.14 -12.76
N VAL A 211 -7.54 -12.62 -11.97
CA VAL A 211 -7.47 -11.19 -11.67
C VAL A 211 -7.00 -10.46 -12.92
N MET A 212 -7.80 -9.50 -13.39
CA MET A 212 -7.54 -8.76 -14.62
C MET A 212 -7.01 -7.35 -14.35
N ARG A 213 -7.51 -6.67 -13.32
CA ARG A 213 -7.02 -5.38 -12.84
C ARG A 213 -7.49 -5.09 -11.42
N VAL A 214 -6.79 -4.15 -10.77
CA VAL A 214 -7.13 -3.63 -9.45
C VAL A 214 -7.35 -2.13 -9.56
N VAL A 215 -8.44 -1.64 -8.97
CA VAL A 215 -8.80 -0.21 -8.95
C VAL A 215 -9.16 0.20 -7.51
N PRO A 216 -9.11 1.50 -7.17
CA PRO A 216 -9.41 1.95 -5.82
C PRO A 216 -10.89 1.73 -5.46
N LEU A 217 -11.13 1.37 -4.20
CA LEU A 217 -12.39 1.54 -3.51
C LEU A 217 -12.26 2.76 -2.61
N GLU A 218 -13.11 3.75 -2.82
CA GLU A 218 -13.07 4.98 -2.05
C GLU A 218 -13.31 4.74 -0.56
N ASN A 219 -12.40 5.26 0.27
CA ASN A 219 -12.52 5.35 1.71
C ASN A 219 -11.77 6.60 2.20
N GLU A 220 -12.52 7.63 2.58
CA GLU A 220 -11.96 8.94 2.95
C GLU A 220 -11.02 8.87 4.16
N ASP A 221 -11.27 7.96 5.10
CA ASP A 221 -10.45 7.79 6.31
C ASP A 221 -9.08 7.17 6.00
N VAL A 222 -9.02 6.25 5.04
CA VAL A 222 -7.83 5.44 4.74
C VAL A 222 -7.11 5.95 3.50
N ASN A 223 -7.61 5.62 2.32
CA ASN A 223 -6.93 5.87 1.04
C ASN A 223 -7.58 6.97 0.20
N GLU A 224 -8.58 7.69 0.72
CA GLU A 224 -9.40 8.61 -0.08
C GLU A 224 -9.98 7.88 -1.32
N CYS A 225 -9.60 8.31 -2.51
CA CYS A 225 -9.93 7.62 -3.77
C CYS A 225 -8.67 7.16 -4.54
N TRP A 226 -7.54 7.00 -3.85
CA TRP A 226 -6.23 6.70 -4.43
C TRP A 226 -5.71 5.35 -4.00
N ILE A 227 -4.90 4.70 -4.87
CA ILE A 227 -4.09 3.53 -4.51
C ILE A 227 -2.67 3.70 -5.05
N ALA A 228 -1.72 3.03 -4.43
CA ALA A 228 -0.35 2.97 -4.93
C ALA A 228 -0.26 2.11 -6.20
N ASP A 229 0.73 2.37 -7.05
CA ASP A 229 0.93 1.60 -8.28
C ASP A 229 1.29 0.14 -7.98
N ARG A 230 1.95 -0.14 -6.86
CA ARG A 230 2.16 -1.53 -6.41
C ARG A 230 0.85 -2.26 -6.13
N ASP A 231 -0.18 -1.60 -5.58
CA ASP A 231 -1.50 -2.19 -5.37
C ASP A 231 -2.21 -2.44 -6.70
N ARG A 232 -2.00 -1.56 -7.66
CA ARG A 232 -2.66 -1.60 -8.96
C ARG A 232 -2.12 -2.68 -9.88
N TYR A 233 -0.80 -2.94 -9.86
CA TYR A 233 -0.13 -3.74 -10.87
C TYR A 233 0.47 -5.06 -10.36
N SER A 234 0.59 -5.26 -9.05
CA SER A 234 1.18 -6.49 -8.48
C SER A 234 0.42 -7.77 -8.84
N TYR A 235 -0.84 -7.67 -9.25
CA TYR A 235 -1.64 -8.82 -9.67
C TYR A 235 -1.06 -9.59 -10.87
N GLU A 236 -0.19 -9.00 -11.65
CA GLU A 236 0.44 -9.68 -12.80
C GLU A 236 1.22 -10.92 -12.36
N ALA A 237 1.88 -10.86 -11.19
CA ALA A 237 2.58 -12.00 -10.62
C ALA A 237 1.67 -13.19 -10.30
N LEU A 238 0.39 -12.95 -10.01
CA LEU A 238 -0.57 -14.01 -9.69
C LEU A 238 -0.81 -14.99 -10.84
N ASN A 239 -0.57 -14.55 -12.07
CA ASN A 239 -0.78 -15.34 -13.27
C ASN A 239 0.53 -15.89 -13.87
N SER A 240 1.67 -15.76 -13.16
CA SER A 240 2.98 -16.21 -13.64
C SER A 240 3.15 -17.73 -13.51
N ASP A 241 4.08 -18.29 -14.26
CA ASP A 241 4.51 -19.69 -14.19
C ASP A 241 5.34 -20.01 -12.93
N GLN A 242 5.75 -18.97 -12.20
CA GLN A 242 6.43 -19.10 -10.90
C GLN A 242 5.50 -19.52 -9.75
N ARG A 243 4.19 -19.59 -9.99
CA ARG A 243 3.24 -20.04 -8.97
C ARG A 243 3.49 -21.48 -8.55
N LEU A 244 3.55 -21.69 -7.23
CA LEU A 244 3.56 -23.02 -6.64
C LEU A 244 2.11 -23.53 -6.57
N THR A 245 1.81 -24.62 -7.31
CA THR A 245 0.42 -25.11 -7.48
C THR A 245 0.16 -26.47 -6.87
N LYS A 246 1.22 -27.19 -6.47
CA LYS A 246 1.14 -28.52 -5.81
C LYS A 246 2.17 -28.61 -4.69
N PRO A 247 1.90 -29.39 -3.62
CA PRO A 247 2.90 -29.70 -2.62
C PRO A 247 4.09 -30.44 -3.22
N MET A 248 5.29 -30.14 -2.74
CA MET A 248 6.51 -30.77 -3.22
C MET A 248 7.38 -31.20 -2.05
N LEU A 249 7.99 -32.41 -2.17
CA LEU A 249 8.98 -32.95 -1.24
C LEU A 249 10.32 -33.13 -1.95
N LYS A 250 11.42 -32.78 -1.27
CA LYS A 250 12.79 -33.01 -1.74
C LYS A 250 13.26 -34.38 -1.27
N GLN A 251 13.40 -35.32 -2.18
CA GLN A 251 13.82 -36.70 -1.91
C GLN A 251 15.11 -37.02 -2.66
N GLY A 252 16.18 -37.31 -1.94
CA GLY A 252 17.49 -37.55 -2.56
C GLY A 252 18.01 -36.37 -3.37
N GLY A 253 17.71 -35.13 -2.95
CA GLY A 253 18.08 -33.92 -3.66
C GLY A 253 17.18 -33.55 -4.86
N VAL A 254 16.14 -34.33 -5.15
CA VAL A 254 15.22 -34.11 -6.28
C VAL A 254 13.82 -33.74 -5.77
N TRP A 255 13.26 -32.65 -6.31
CA TRP A 255 11.91 -32.22 -6.01
C TRP A 255 10.88 -33.10 -6.70
N ARG A 256 9.87 -33.59 -5.92
CA ARG A 256 8.75 -34.38 -6.41
C ARG A 256 7.43 -33.79 -5.97
N GLU A 257 6.49 -33.67 -6.91
CA GLU A 257 5.11 -33.32 -6.59
C GLU A 257 4.45 -34.47 -5.83
N VAL A 258 3.70 -34.16 -4.78
CA VAL A 258 2.94 -35.11 -3.97
C VAL A 258 1.53 -34.55 -3.68
N ASP A 259 0.64 -35.39 -3.16
CA ASP A 259 -0.65 -34.94 -2.65
C ASP A 259 -0.52 -34.30 -1.25
N TRP A 260 -1.57 -33.59 -0.83
CA TRP A 260 -1.61 -32.88 0.44
C TRP A 260 -1.48 -33.81 1.66
N THR A 261 -2.08 -35.00 1.62
CA THR A 261 -2.03 -35.95 2.72
C THR A 261 -0.60 -36.39 2.95
N THR A 262 0.08 -36.84 1.90
CA THR A 262 1.49 -37.23 1.92
C THR A 262 2.39 -36.09 2.44
N ALA A 263 2.19 -34.86 1.93
CA ALA A 263 3.01 -33.71 2.35
C ALA A 263 2.82 -33.38 3.83
N LEU A 264 1.58 -33.29 4.31
CA LEU A 264 1.27 -32.90 5.69
C LEU A 264 1.66 -33.99 6.69
N GLU A 265 1.49 -35.28 6.37
CA GLU A 265 1.97 -36.39 7.18
C GLU A 265 3.50 -36.37 7.29
N TYR A 266 4.20 -36.10 6.19
CA TYR A 266 5.66 -35.96 6.19
C TYR A 266 6.10 -34.82 7.14
N VAL A 267 5.46 -33.66 7.04
CA VAL A 267 5.75 -32.51 7.92
C VAL A 267 5.44 -32.84 9.38
N ALA A 268 4.26 -33.40 9.67
CA ALA A 268 3.86 -33.72 11.03
C ALA A 268 4.80 -34.74 11.69
N ASN A 269 5.18 -35.81 10.95
CA ASN A 269 6.10 -36.83 11.42
C ASN A 269 7.51 -36.26 11.61
N GLY A 270 8.00 -35.42 10.70
CA GLY A 270 9.28 -34.75 10.83
C GLY A 270 9.36 -33.84 12.06
N LEU A 271 8.33 -33.02 12.30
CA LEU A 271 8.25 -32.16 13.49
C LEU A 271 8.21 -32.98 14.80
N LYS A 272 7.45 -34.11 14.82
CA LYS A 272 7.45 -35.03 15.97
C LYS A 272 8.82 -35.68 16.17
N GLY A 273 9.51 -36.09 15.08
CA GLY A 273 10.88 -36.62 15.14
C GLY A 273 11.85 -35.62 15.73
N VAL A 274 11.93 -34.42 15.18
CA VAL A 274 12.82 -33.37 15.70
C VAL A 274 12.52 -33.04 17.18
N LYS A 275 11.23 -32.98 17.56
CA LYS A 275 10.85 -32.78 18.97
C LYS A 275 11.36 -33.89 19.88
N ASN A 276 11.26 -35.14 19.44
CA ASN A 276 11.71 -36.30 20.22
C ASN A 276 13.23 -36.36 20.34
N ASP A 277 13.96 -36.07 19.25
CA ASP A 277 15.40 -36.24 19.17
C ASP A 277 16.18 -35.05 19.75
N HIS A 278 15.66 -33.82 19.57
CA HIS A 278 16.33 -32.56 19.91
C HIS A 278 15.57 -31.69 20.92
N GLY A 279 14.35 -32.07 21.29
CA GLY A 279 13.47 -31.28 22.14
C GLY A 279 12.69 -30.22 21.40
N ALA A 280 11.64 -29.72 22.04
CA ALA A 280 10.72 -28.74 21.42
C ALA A 280 11.41 -27.43 21.03
N GLN A 281 12.40 -26.99 21.79
CA GLN A 281 13.14 -25.74 21.52
C GLN A 281 13.98 -25.77 20.25
N ALA A 282 14.17 -26.93 19.63
CA ALA A 282 14.83 -27.07 18.33
C ALA A 282 13.90 -26.76 17.15
N ILE A 283 12.62 -26.46 17.41
CA ILE A 283 11.60 -26.09 16.41
C ILE A 283 11.34 -24.60 16.49
N GLY A 284 11.29 -23.94 15.32
CA GLY A 284 10.93 -22.53 15.21
C GLY A 284 10.13 -22.21 13.96
N ALA A 285 9.50 -21.04 13.96
CA ALA A 285 8.77 -20.53 12.80
C ALA A 285 9.07 -19.05 12.56
N LEU A 286 9.19 -18.71 11.29
CA LEU A 286 9.38 -17.35 10.81
C LEU A 286 8.25 -17.02 9.83
N GLY A 287 7.52 -15.94 10.10
CA GLY A 287 6.51 -15.42 9.20
C GLY A 287 6.85 -14.03 8.70
N THR A 288 6.03 -13.48 7.82
CA THR A 288 6.08 -12.06 7.47
C THR A 288 4.81 -11.36 7.95
N GLU A 289 4.96 -10.08 8.25
CA GLU A 289 3.85 -9.21 8.65
C GLU A 289 2.90 -8.88 7.48
N HIS A 290 3.15 -9.45 6.28
CA HIS A 290 2.20 -9.47 5.15
C HIS A 290 1.20 -10.62 5.22
N SER A 291 1.40 -11.59 6.13
CA SER A 291 0.46 -12.67 6.40
C SER A 291 -0.74 -12.16 7.20
N THR A 292 -1.87 -12.84 7.07
CA THR A 292 -3.11 -12.43 7.75
C THR A 292 -3.05 -12.68 9.27
N VAL A 293 -3.91 -12.03 10.02
CA VAL A 293 -4.11 -12.26 11.46
C VAL A 293 -4.30 -13.74 11.75
N GLU A 294 -5.15 -14.41 10.96
CA GLU A 294 -5.50 -15.81 11.11
C GLU A 294 -4.28 -16.72 10.92
N GLU A 295 -3.49 -16.44 9.90
CA GLU A 295 -2.29 -17.21 9.58
C GLU A 295 -1.23 -17.07 10.66
N LEU A 296 -0.96 -15.84 11.10
CA LEU A 296 0.05 -15.56 12.12
C LEU A 296 -0.37 -16.10 13.49
N TYR A 297 -1.65 -15.97 13.84
CA TYR A 297 -2.18 -16.57 15.06
C TYR A 297 -1.98 -18.08 15.09
N LEU A 298 -2.42 -18.78 14.02
CA LEU A 298 -2.30 -20.25 13.96
C LEU A 298 -0.84 -20.71 13.91
N LEU A 299 0.06 -19.96 13.25
CA LEU A 299 1.50 -20.26 13.27
C LEU A 299 2.07 -20.21 14.70
N GLY A 300 1.75 -19.16 15.44
CA GLY A 300 2.13 -19.00 16.84
C GLY A 300 1.57 -20.11 17.73
N GLN A 301 0.28 -20.44 17.58
CA GLN A 301 -0.37 -21.53 18.34
C GLN A 301 0.24 -22.90 18.01
N LEU A 302 0.62 -23.14 16.74
CA LEU A 302 1.23 -24.38 16.30
C LEU A 302 2.59 -24.61 17.00
N VAL A 303 3.46 -23.59 16.99
CA VAL A 303 4.79 -23.67 17.60
C VAL A 303 4.70 -23.82 19.12
N ARG A 304 3.84 -23.04 19.77
CA ARG A 304 3.59 -23.12 21.22
C ARG A 304 2.96 -24.44 21.62
N GLY A 305 2.05 -24.97 20.82
CA GLY A 305 1.46 -26.29 21.04
C GLY A 305 2.48 -27.44 20.93
N LEU A 306 3.55 -27.26 20.15
CA LEU A 306 4.68 -28.19 20.14
C LEU A 306 5.59 -28.07 21.37
N GLY A 307 5.45 -26.99 22.16
CA GLY A 307 6.25 -26.72 23.35
C GLY A 307 7.42 -25.78 23.13
N SER A 308 7.46 -25.07 22.01
CA SER A 308 8.44 -24.02 21.71
C SER A 308 7.76 -22.64 21.68
N ASP A 309 8.52 -21.56 21.91
CA ASP A 309 8.06 -20.18 21.72
C ASP A 309 8.94 -19.45 20.68
N ASN A 310 9.65 -20.20 19.84
CA ASN A 310 10.50 -19.68 18.77
C ASN A 310 9.62 -19.32 17.56
N VAL A 311 8.89 -18.22 17.63
CA VAL A 311 8.07 -17.67 16.54
C VAL A 311 8.32 -16.18 16.44
N ASP A 312 8.62 -15.68 15.22
CA ASP A 312 8.84 -14.24 15.02
C ASP A 312 8.50 -13.83 13.57
N THR A 313 8.14 -12.56 13.39
CA THR A 313 7.88 -11.93 12.10
C THR A 313 8.88 -10.81 11.79
N ARG A 314 9.70 -10.42 12.75
CA ARG A 314 10.60 -9.27 12.69
C ARG A 314 11.95 -9.63 12.07
N LEU A 315 11.93 -10.18 10.84
CA LEU A 315 13.11 -10.72 10.15
C LEU A 315 14.21 -9.67 9.89
N ARG A 316 13.83 -8.42 9.61
CA ARG A 316 14.77 -7.31 9.32
C ARG A 316 15.24 -6.57 10.57
N GLN A 317 14.66 -6.84 11.72
CA GLN A 317 15.02 -6.14 12.95
C GLN A 317 16.40 -6.58 13.44
N ALA A 318 17.26 -5.59 13.77
CA ALA A 318 18.58 -5.82 14.31
C ALA A 318 18.68 -5.62 15.83
N ASP A 319 17.78 -4.79 16.40
CA ASP A 319 17.68 -4.51 17.83
C ASP A 319 16.31 -4.96 18.36
N PHE A 320 16.31 -5.95 19.25
CA PHE A 320 15.11 -6.54 19.83
C PHE A 320 14.79 -6.04 21.25
N THR A 321 15.54 -5.07 21.75
CA THR A 321 15.39 -4.53 23.12
C THR A 321 14.30 -3.44 23.22
N THR A 322 13.50 -3.27 22.17
CA THR A 322 12.43 -2.28 22.14
C THR A 322 11.27 -2.64 23.06
N GLY A 323 10.63 -1.60 23.63
CA GLY A 323 9.58 -1.72 24.63
C GLY A 323 8.34 -2.52 24.20
N GLU A 324 7.48 -2.78 25.16
CA GLU A 324 6.19 -3.47 25.00
C GLU A 324 5.18 -2.61 24.21
N GLY A 325 4.21 -3.28 23.57
CA GLY A 325 3.10 -2.66 22.88
C GLY A 325 3.21 -2.69 21.35
N ALA A 326 2.08 -2.47 20.70
CA ALA A 326 1.99 -2.46 19.25
C ALA A 326 2.62 -1.19 18.66
N ARG A 327 3.41 -1.35 17.59
CA ARG A 327 4.01 -0.25 16.83
C ARG A 327 3.01 0.25 15.80
N TRP A 328 2.13 1.14 16.22
CA TRP A 328 1.09 1.71 15.38
C TRP A 328 1.41 3.18 15.01
N LEU A 329 0.63 3.78 14.14
CA LEU A 329 0.86 5.13 13.58
C LEU A 329 0.75 6.27 14.62
N GLY A 330 0.14 6.01 15.78
CA GLY A 330 -0.03 7.02 16.84
C GLY A 330 -1.20 7.97 16.64
N LEU A 331 -1.78 8.00 15.44
CA LEU A 331 -2.92 8.85 15.05
C LEU A 331 -3.68 8.15 13.90
N SER A 332 -4.86 8.66 13.55
CA SER A 332 -5.56 8.15 12.36
C SER A 332 -4.84 8.59 11.07
N ILE A 333 -4.98 7.81 10.00
CA ILE A 333 -4.40 8.13 8.69
C ILE A 333 -4.92 9.47 8.18
N ALA A 334 -6.18 9.77 8.40
CA ALA A 334 -6.80 11.04 7.99
C ALA A 334 -6.17 12.25 8.70
N GLU A 335 -5.75 12.10 9.97
CA GLU A 335 -5.09 13.18 10.74
C GLU A 335 -3.74 13.59 10.13
N LEU A 336 -3.02 12.68 9.42
CA LEU A 336 -1.76 13.03 8.74
C LEU A 336 -1.91 14.21 7.79
N SER A 337 -3.08 14.38 7.18
CA SER A 337 -3.35 15.53 6.31
C SER A 337 -3.45 16.84 7.06
N ASN A 338 -3.67 16.81 8.37
CA ASN A 338 -4.01 17.99 9.18
C ASN A 338 -2.96 18.33 10.25
N VAL A 339 -1.79 17.68 10.23
CA VAL A 339 -0.70 17.99 11.17
C VAL A 339 -0.15 19.39 10.92
N ASP A 340 0.30 20.05 11.97
CA ASP A 340 0.99 21.34 11.92
C ASP A 340 2.51 21.15 11.90
N ALA A 341 2.99 20.08 12.55
CA ALA A 341 4.39 19.70 12.54
C ALA A 341 4.56 18.17 12.50
N ALA A 342 5.51 17.69 11.71
CA ALA A 342 5.90 16.29 11.67
C ALA A 342 7.41 16.13 11.55
N LEU A 343 7.99 15.28 12.40
CA LEU A 343 9.36 14.81 12.27
C LEU A 343 9.34 13.34 11.84
N VAL A 344 9.94 13.02 10.69
CA VAL A 344 10.04 11.65 10.17
C VAL A 344 11.50 11.20 10.23
N VAL A 345 11.76 10.07 10.87
CA VAL A 345 13.12 9.52 11.08
C VAL A 345 13.25 8.18 10.37
N GLY A 346 14.25 8.05 9.51
CA GLY A 346 14.61 6.76 8.87
C GLY A 346 13.51 6.18 7.99
N SER A 347 12.96 6.96 7.07
CA SER A 347 12.02 6.52 6.04
C SER A 347 12.37 7.13 4.69
N PHE A 348 12.15 6.38 3.60
CA PHE A 348 11.95 6.95 2.28
C PHE A 348 10.44 7.00 1.99
N LEU A 349 9.78 7.94 2.65
CA LEU A 349 8.31 8.02 2.76
C LEU A 349 7.58 7.88 1.42
N ARG A 350 8.10 8.49 0.35
CA ARG A 350 7.53 8.41 -0.99
C ARG A 350 7.43 6.97 -1.50
N LYS A 351 8.49 6.17 -1.32
CA LYS A 351 8.57 4.78 -1.80
C LYS A 351 7.92 3.81 -0.81
N ASP A 352 8.19 3.99 0.49
CA ASP A 352 7.69 3.09 1.52
C ASP A 352 6.16 3.19 1.68
N HIS A 353 5.64 4.44 1.75
CA HIS A 353 4.23 4.72 2.04
C HIS A 353 3.69 5.86 1.15
N PRO A 354 3.44 5.62 -0.15
CA PRO A 354 3.03 6.65 -1.10
C PRO A 354 1.76 7.41 -0.68
N LEU A 355 0.81 6.73 -0.04
CA LEU A 355 -0.44 7.34 0.43
C LEU A 355 -0.23 8.20 1.68
N PHE A 356 0.66 7.81 2.61
CA PHE A 356 1.04 8.67 3.73
C PHE A 356 1.83 9.90 3.25
N ALA A 357 2.71 9.71 2.24
CA ALA A 357 3.38 10.83 1.59
C ALA A 357 2.39 11.82 0.97
N ALA A 358 1.33 11.34 0.33
CA ALA A 358 0.26 12.18 -0.21
C ALA A 358 -0.48 12.97 0.90
N ARG A 359 -0.77 12.33 2.04
CA ARG A 359 -1.40 12.99 3.20
C ARG A 359 -0.49 14.09 3.80
N LEU A 360 0.80 13.78 4.04
CA LEU A 360 1.75 14.78 4.55
C LEU A 360 2.02 15.91 3.54
N ARG A 361 1.96 15.62 2.24
CA ARG A 361 2.03 16.64 1.18
C ARG A 361 0.86 17.63 1.28
N GLN A 362 -0.36 17.13 1.57
CA GLN A 362 -1.52 17.99 1.80
C GLN A 362 -1.28 18.91 3.01
N ALA A 363 -0.74 18.39 4.11
CA ALA A 363 -0.38 19.19 5.28
C ALA A 363 0.70 20.23 4.95
N ALA A 364 1.77 19.84 4.25
CA ALA A 364 2.84 20.74 3.82
C ALA A 364 2.34 21.90 2.95
N LYS A 365 1.40 21.65 2.03
CA LYS A 365 0.74 22.69 1.20
C LYS A 365 -0.07 23.68 2.02
N ARG A 366 -0.55 23.29 3.20
CA ARG A 366 -1.25 24.19 4.15
C ARG A 366 -0.30 24.90 5.09
N GLY A 367 1.03 24.73 4.92
CA GLY A 367 2.05 25.40 5.69
C GLY A 367 2.64 24.58 6.85
N ALA A 368 2.27 23.33 7.01
CA ALA A 368 2.84 22.46 8.03
C ALA A 368 4.37 22.37 7.96
N PHE A 369 5.03 22.29 9.11
CA PHE A 369 6.47 22.11 9.23
C PHE A 369 6.80 20.62 9.18
N ILE A 370 7.12 20.14 7.99
CA ILE A 370 7.53 18.76 7.81
C ILE A 370 9.06 18.70 7.80
N SER A 371 9.64 17.84 8.64
CA SER A 371 11.07 17.64 8.77
C SER A 371 11.46 16.17 8.70
N ALA A 372 12.71 15.91 8.32
CA ALA A 372 13.21 14.56 8.18
C ALA A 372 14.65 14.39 8.71
N ILE A 373 14.92 13.21 9.29
CA ILE A 373 16.27 12.70 9.56
C ILE A 373 16.45 11.44 8.71
N GLY A 374 17.43 11.42 7.80
CA GLY A 374 17.63 10.32 6.87
C GLY A 374 19.06 10.15 6.41
N ALA A 375 19.34 9.08 5.65
CA ALA A 375 20.67 8.75 5.14
C ALA A 375 21.02 9.50 3.85
N THR A 376 20.01 9.84 3.06
CA THR A 376 20.13 10.36 1.71
C THR A 376 19.26 11.61 1.51
N ASN A 377 19.56 12.36 0.48
CA ASN A 377 18.76 13.53 0.10
C ASN A 377 17.70 13.17 -0.94
N ASP A 378 16.93 12.10 -0.67
CA ASP A 378 15.89 11.64 -1.57
C ASP A 378 14.77 12.67 -1.76
N ASP A 379 14.26 12.76 -2.98
CA ASP A 379 13.09 13.58 -3.26
C ASP A 379 11.82 12.87 -2.81
N TRP A 380 11.23 13.35 -1.73
CA TRP A 380 9.99 12.83 -1.18
C TRP A 380 8.75 13.35 -1.90
N LEU A 381 8.92 14.30 -2.81
CA LEU A 381 7.81 15.06 -3.42
C LEU A 381 6.90 15.71 -2.34
N VAL A 382 7.46 15.97 -1.16
CA VAL A 382 6.86 16.70 -0.03
C VAL A 382 7.78 17.85 0.28
N THR A 383 7.26 19.06 0.40
CA THR A 383 8.06 20.22 0.80
C THR A 383 8.52 20.07 2.25
N LEU A 384 9.79 19.72 2.43
CA LEU A 384 10.43 19.67 3.75
C LEU A 384 10.93 21.06 4.14
N LYS A 385 10.61 21.49 5.35
CA LYS A 385 11.14 22.74 5.93
C LYS A 385 12.53 22.55 6.51
N GLN A 386 12.83 21.35 7.01
CA GLN A 386 14.13 21.00 7.54
C GLN A 386 14.47 19.53 7.20
N ARG A 387 15.72 19.29 6.82
CA ARG A 387 16.25 17.95 6.61
C ARG A 387 17.64 17.85 7.25
N ILE A 388 17.85 16.76 8.00
CA ILE A 388 19.15 16.36 8.52
C ILE A 388 19.56 15.09 7.77
N THR A 389 20.58 15.19 6.93
CA THR A 389 21.11 14.07 6.15
C THR A 389 22.43 13.63 6.76
N VAL A 390 22.44 12.46 7.41
CA VAL A 390 23.60 11.88 8.07
C VAL A 390 23.61 10.36 7.89
N ALA A 391 24.77 9.74 8.04
CA ALA A 391 24.87 8.27 7.98
C ALA A 391 23.93 7.61 9.00
N PRO A 392 23.38 6.41 8.72
CA PRO A 392 22.48 5.73 9.66
C PRO A 392 23.07 5.60 11.08
N SER A 393 24.36 5.30 11.20
CA SER A 393 25.07 5.25 12.50
C SER A 393 25.01 6.53 13.32
N ALA A 394 24.68 7.67 12.71
CA ALA A 394 24.57 8.97 13.38
C ALA A 394 23.12 9.40 13.64
N TRP A 395 22.11 8.57 13.30
CA TRP A 395 20.68 8.96 13.50
C TRP A 395 20.33 9.15 14.98
N ALA A 396 20.85 8.29 15.87
CA ALA A 396 20.63 8.46 17.31
C ALA A 396 21.23 9.77 17.83
N GLN A 397 22.41 10.17 17.34
CA GLN A 397 23.01 11.45 17.67
C GLN A 397 22.17 12.63 17.13
N ALA A 398 21.77 12.57 15.86
CA ALA A 398 20.95 13.64 15.24
C ALA A 398 19.59 13.81 15.95
N LEU A 399 18.96 12.72 16.36
CA LEU A 399 17.71 12.78 17.13
C LEU A 399 17.97 13.25 18.57
N GLY A 400 19.12 12.89 19.16
CA GLY A 400 19.59 13.41 20.45
C GLY A 400 19.82 14.92 20.41
N ASP A 401 20.38 15.45 19.31
CA ASP A 401 20.55 16.91 19.12
C ASP A 401 19.20 17.64 19.13
N VAL A 402 18.15 17.04 18.53
CA VAL A 402 16.78 17.57 18.60
C VAL A 402 16.25 17.52 20.04
N ALA A 403 16.49 16.43 20.77
CA ALA A 403 16.07 16.32 22.17
C ALA A 403 16.75 17.38 23.05
N VAL A 404 18.05 17.61 22.86
CA VAL A 404 18.79 18.69 23.56
C VAL A 404 18.23 20.07 23.20
N ALA A 405 17.88 20.30 21.93
CA ALA A 405 17.27 21.56 21.52
C ALA A 405 15.91 21.80 22.20
N VAL A 406 15.06 20.74 22.28
CA VAL A 406 13.78 20.78 23.01
C VAL A 406 14.00 21.08 24.50
N ALA A 407 14.95 20.37 25.16
CA ALA A 407 15.26 20.59 26.57
C ALA A 407 15.69 22.03 26.84
N ASN A 408 16.62 22.56 26.03
CA ASN A 408 17.11 23.92 26.16
C ASN A 408 16.00 24.98 26.01
N GLN A 409 15.09 24.82 25.08
CA GLN A 409 14.00 25.77 24.84
C GLN A 409 12.93 25.73 25.94
N LEU A 410 12.71 24.58 26.54
CA LEU A 410 11.74 24.43 27.63
C LEU A 410 12.36 24.58 29.02
N GLY A 411 13.68 24.80 29.11
CA GLY A 411 14.39 24.93 30.39
C GLY A 411 14.39 23.65 31.22
N LEU A 412 14.48 22.48 30.55
CA LEU A 412 14.48 21.15 31.18
C LEU A 412 15.90 20.60 31.27
N ASP A 413 16.09 19.57 32.10
CA ASP A 413 17.35 18.83 32.16
C ASP A 413 17.60 18.12 30.81
N ILE A 414 18.87 18.15 30.40
CA ILE A 414 19.32 17.58 29.13
C ILE A 414 19.24 16.03 29.21
N PRO A 415 18.46 15.35 28.34
CA PRO A 415 18.21 13.92 28.45
C PRO A 415 19.36 13.04 27.94
N CYS A 416 20.26 13.59 27.13
CA CYS A 416 21.37 12.86 26.49
C CYS A 416 22.49 13.79 26.05
N ASN A 417 23.65 13.24 25.69
CA ASN A 417 24.72 14.01 25.07
C ASN A 417 24.29 14.42 23.64
N GLY A 418 24.42 15.70 23.32
CA GLY A 418 24.08 16.25 22.01
C GLY A 418 24.39 17.72 21.90
N THR A 419 24.22 18.29 20.72
CA THR A 419 24.43 19.68 20.40
C THR A 419 23.19 20.28 19.75
N ALA A 420 22.61 21.31 20.30
CA ALA A 420 21.46 22.01 19.71
C ALA A 420 21.89 22.77 18.44
N THR A 421 22.07 22.07 17.32
CA THR A 421 22.37 22.65 16.01
C THR A 421 21.20 23.52 15.53
N ASP A 422 21.43 24.39 14.55
CA ASP A 422 20.34 25.26 14.04
C ASP A 422 19.22 24.44 13.39
N ALA A 423 19.56 23.33 12.73
CA ALA A 423 18.58 22.41 12.20
C ALA A 423 17.76 21.75 13.33
N ALA A 424 18.41 21.28 14.39
CA ALA A 424 17.75 20.68 15.54
C ALA A 424 16.85 21.71 16.28
N LYS A 425 17.27 22.95 16.41
CA LYS A 425 16.46 24.03 16.97
C LYS A 425 15.20 24.30 16.15
N ALA A 426 15.32 24.40 14.82
CA ALA A 426 14.18 24.62 13.94
C ALA A 426 13.15 23.49 14.03
N ILE A 427 13.60 22.23 14.15
CA ILE A 427 12.71 21.06 14.37
C ILE A 427 12.05 21.17 15.75
N ALA A 428 12.82 21.45 16.80
CA ALA A 428 12.32 21.62 18.17
C ALA A 428 11.26 22.71 18.24
N ASP A 429 11.52 23.91 17.67
CA ASP A 429 10.57 25.03 17.60
C ASP A 429 9.24 24.60 17.00
N SER A 430 9.27 23.83 15.91
CA SER A 430 8.06 23.34 15.22
C SER A 430 7.25 22.37 16.08
N LEU A 431 7.94 21.48 16.81
CA LEU A 431 7.31 20.50 17.69
C LEU A 431 6.79 21.12 18.99
N ILE A 432 7.38 22.22 19.47
CA ILE A 432 6.90 22.94 20.63
C ILE A 432 5.70 23.81 20.29
N SER A 433 5.74 24.55 19.18
CA SER A 433 4.73 25.54 18.80
C SER A 433 3.48 24.94 18.10
N GLY A 434 3.59 23.80 17.43
CA GLY A 434 2.47 23.16 16.74
C GLY A 434 1.39 22.64 17.70
N GLU A 435 0.13 22.61 17.28
CA GLU A 435 -0.96 21.98 18.04
C GLU A 435 -1.06 20.47 17.71
N ARG A 436 -1.14 20.14 16.42
CA ARG A 436 -1.26 18.76 15.89
C ARG A 436 0.10 18.32 15.37
N LYS A 437 0.82 17.59 16.19
CA LYS A 437 2.21 17.25 15.94
C LYS A 437 2.49 15.78 16.14
N VAL A 438 3.44 15.27 15.35
CA VAL A 438 3.78 13.87 15.36
C VAL A 438 5.28 13.64 15.12
N VAL A 439 5.84 12.65 15.81
CA VAL A 439 7.16 12.09 15.55
C VAL A 439 6.95 10.69 14.98
N LEU A 440 7.42 10.43 13.77
CA LEU A 440 7.24 9.19 13.04
C LEU A 440 8.57 8.47 12.86
N LEU A 441 8.64 7.23 13.33
CA LEU A 441 9.77 6.33 13.07
C LEU A 441 9.44 5.47 11.84
N GLY A 442 10.26 5.60 10.80
CA GLY A 442 10.10 4.83 9.57
C GLY A 442 10.69 3.42 9.65
N ASN A 443 10.56 2.66 8.56
CA ASN A 443 11.02 1.28 8.46
C ASN A 443 12.51 1.15 8.83
N ALA A 444 13.37 1.99 8.26
CA ALA A 444 14.79 1.93 8.52
C ALA A 444 15.15 2.30 9.98
N ALA A 445 14.40 3.19 10.62
CA ALA A 445 14.57 3.50 12.05
C ALA A 445 14.12 2.32 12.94
N ALA A 446 13.00 1.69 12.61
CA ALA A 446 12.48 0.53 13.35
C ALA A 446 13.38 -0.71 13.24
N GLN A 447 14.08 -0.86 12.13
CA GLN A 447 15.00 -1.98 11.82
C GLN A 447 16.46 -1.69 12.20
N HIS A 448 16.76 -0.48 12.66
CA HIS A 448 18.12 0.00 12.96
C HIS A 448 18.78 -0.79 14.11
N PRO A 449 20.11 -1.00 14.08
CA PRO A 449 20.84 -1.62 15.21
C PRO A 449 20.73 -0.88 16.55
N GLN A 450 20.31 0.39 16.54
CA GLN A 450 20.03 1.22 17.72
C GLN A 450 18.54 1.63 17.75
N ALA A 451 17.64 0.77 17.29
CA ALA A 451 16.20 1.08 17.22
C ALA A 451 15.61 1.43 18.59
N SER A 452 16.05 0.76 19.65
CA SER A 452 15.65 1.08 21.03
C SER A 452 16.02 2.49 21.47
N SER A 453 17.24 2.94 21.13
CA SER A 453 17.69 4.32 21.43
C SER A 453 16.90 5.36 20.63
N LEU A 454 16.66 5.10 19.34
CA LEU A 454 15.83 5.96 18.49
C LEU A 454 14.41 6.07 19.03
N GLN A 455 13.81 4.95 19.43
CA GLN A 455 12.47 4.92 20.02
C GLN A 455 12.44 5.68 21.36
N ALA A 456 13.41 5.48 22.24
CA ALA A 456 13.47 6.16 23.53
C ALA A 456 13.58 7.70 23.37
N LEU A 457 14.45 8.16 22.47
CA LEU A 457 14.60 9.58 22.15
C LEU A 457 13.33 10.17 21.53
N ALA A 458 12.75 9.47 20.55
CA ALA A 458 11.50 9.88 19.92
C ALA A 458 10.33 9.94 20.92
N GLN A 459 10.24 8.98 21.84
CA GLN A 459 9.25 8.96 22.91
C GLN A 459 9.45 10.12 23.88
N TRP A 460 10.70 10.41 24.25
CA TRP A 460 11.02 11.55 25.11
C TRP A 460 10.61 12.88 24.45
N ILE A 461 11.01 13.08 23.18
CA ILE A 461 10.62 14.27 22.40
C ILE A 461 9.10 14.39 22.33
N ALA A 462 8.41 13.31 21.97
CA ALA A 462 6.97 13.31 21.81
C ALA A 462 6.25 13.66 23.13
N SER A 463 6.60 13.00 24.24
CA SER A 463 5.97 13.24 25.55
C SER A 463 6.27 14.64 26.08
N THR A 464 7.48 15.15 25.87
CA THR A 464 7.91 16.48 26.34
C THR A 464 7.25 17.62 25.56
N THR A 465 7.09 17.44 24.23
CA THR A 465 6.47 18.45 23.37
C THR A 465 4.95 18.31 23.27
N GLY A 466 4.37 17.21 23.74
CA GLY A 466 2.96 16.84 23.53
C GLY A 466 2.67 16.35 22.12
N ALA A 467 3.68 15.96 21.35
CA ALA A 467 3.49 15.30 20.06
C ALA A 467 3.05 13.84 20.24
N LYS A 468 2.37 13.30 19.24
CA LYS A 468 2.12 11.84 19.16
C LYS A 468 3.38 11.14 18.66
N LEU A 469 3.68 9.95 19.19
CA LEU A 469 4.69 9.05 18.62
C LEU A 469 3.98 8.02 17.73
N GLY A 470 4.52 7.82 16.53
CA GLY A 470 4.00 6.82 15.61
C GLY A 470 5.09 6.07 14.85
N PHE A 471 4.69 4.93 14.31
CA PHE A 471 5.52 4.10 13.45
C PHE A 471 4.93 4.02 12.05
N LEU A 472 5.76 4.24 11.05
CA LEU A 472 5.43 3.93 9.66
C LEU A 472 5.80 2.47 9.44
N SER A 473 4.91 1.57 9.85
CA SER A 473 5.16 0.13 9.79
C SER A 473 5.16 -0.37 8.34
N GLU A 474 6.01 -1.35 8.03
CA GLU A 474 6.30 -1.78 6.66
C GLU A 474 5.12 -2.50 6.01
N ALA A 475 4.59 -3.50 6.69
CA ALA A 475 3.68 -4.47 6.10
C ALA A 475 2.21 -4.22 6.45
N ALA A 476 1.32 -4.77 5.66
CA ALA A 476 -0.13 -4.62 5.78
C ALA A 476 -0.69 -5.00 7.15
N ASN A 477 -0.01 -5.89 7.87
CA ASN A 477 -0.49 -6.48 9.12
C ASN A 477 0.54 -6.42 10.26
N THR A 478 1.47 -5.47 10.25
CA THR A 478 2.48 -5.31 11.33
C THR A 478 1.81 -5.17 12.69
N VAL A 479 0.76 -4.36 12.79
CA VAL A 479 0.00 -4.18 14.04
C VAL A 479 -0.71 -5.48 14.43
N GLY A 480 -1.36 -6.15 13.49
CA GLY A 480 -2.04 -7.42 13.72
C GLY A 480 -1.09 -8.54 14.17
N ALA A 481 0.11 -8.63 13.59
CA ALA A 481 1.12 -9.60 13.99
C ALA A 481 1.50 -9.46 15.48
N GLN A 482 1.62 -8.22 15.95
CA GLN A 482 1.92 -7.93 17.36
C GLN A 482 0.72 -8.22 18.27
N LEU A 483 -0.49 -7.87 17.85
CA LEU A 483 -1.71 -8.12 18.61
C LEU A 483 -1.95 -9.62 18.84
N VAL A 484 -1.66 -10.47 17.84
CA VAL A 484 -1.82 -11.94 17.99
C VAL A 484 -0.59 -12.61 18.59
N GLY A 485 0.42 -11.85 18.99
CA GLY A 485 1.61 -12.37 19.63
C GLY A 485 2.45 -13.25 18.71
N ALA A 486 2.57 -12.90 17.42
CA ALA A 486 3.43 -13.62 16.47
C ALA A 486 4.92 -13.24 16.66
N GLN A 487 5.35 -13.23 17.92
CA GLN A 487 6.69 -12.94 18.38
C GLN A 487 6.95 -13.70 19.70
N PRO A 488 8.20 -13.93 20.11
CA PRO A 488 8.50 -14.64 21.35
C PRO A 488 7.86 -13.94 22.56
N GLN A 489 7.19 -14.71 23.43
CA GLN A 489 6.48 -14.20 24.62
C GLN A 489 7.16 -14.66 25.92
N SER A 490 7.72 -15.87 25.97
CA SER A 490 8.18 -16.53 27.18
C SER A 490 9.63 -17.05 27.07
N GLY A 491 10.54 -16.22 26.55
CA GLY A 491 11.94 -16.58 26.43
C GLY A 491 12.30 -17.39 25.19
N GLY A 492 11.42 -17.44 24.18
CA GLY A 492 11.73 -17.99 22.86
C GLY A 492 12.78 -17.18 22.11
N LEU A 493 13.37 -17.77 21.09
CA LEU A 493 14.34 -17.11 20.21
C LEU A 493 13.62 -16.12 19.29
N ASN A 494 14.14 -14.90 19.20
CA ASN A 494 13.71 -13.95 18.17
C ASN A 494 14.28 -14.30 16.78
N ALA A 495 13.82 -13.65 15.73
CA ALA A 495 14.23 -13.91 14.35
C ALA A 495 15.76 -13.83 14.16
N GLY A 496 16.43 -12.83 14.74
CA GLY A 496 17.88 -12.69 14.68
C GLY A 496 18.60 -13.88 15.30
N ALA A 497 18.15 -14.33 16.48
CA ALA A 497 18.74 -15.49 17.17
C ALA A 497 18.45 -16.80 16.42
N MET A 498 17.24 -16.99 15.87
CA MET A 498 16.89 -18.16 15.06
C MET A 498 17.74 -18.27 13.79
N LEU A 499 18.07 -17.15 13.16
CA LEU A 499 18.80 -17.09 11.90
C LEU A 499 20.31 -16.89 12.04
N SER A 500 20.83 -16.67 13.26
CA SER A 500 22.28 -16.45 13.51
C SER A 500 23.04 -17.65 13.97
N GLY A 501 22.38 -18.80 14.24
CA GLY A 501 23.03 -19.94 14.91
C GLY A 501 22.63 -21.31 14.36
N LYS A 502 23.12 -22.35 15.06
CA LYS A 502 22.76 -23.76 14.79
C LYS A 502 21.63 -24.25 15.71
N ALA A 503 20.85 -23.32 16.27
CA ALA A 503 19.91 -23.65 17.34
C ALA A 503 18.70 -24.46 16.85
N LEU A 504 18.21 -24.16 15.64
CA LEU A 504 17.01 -24.81 15.12
C LEU A 504 17.34 -26.01 14.23
N LYS A 505 16.56 -27.08 14.42
CA LYS A 505 16.58 -28.30 13.61
C LYS A 505 15.40 -28.41 12.68
N ALA A 506 14.27 -27.81 13.06
CA ALA A 506 13.13 -27.66 12.17
C ALA A 506 12.69 -26.19 12.10
N VAL A 507 12.45 -25.69 10.89
CA VAL A 507 12.02 -24.32 10.63
C VAL A 507 10.79 -24.31 9.71
N LEU A 508 9.74 -23.63 10.15
CA LEU A 508 8.57 -23.33 9.34
C LEU A 508 8.70 -21.89 8.83
N LEU A 509 8.59 -21.69 7.52
CA LEU A 509 8.61 -20.39 6.86
C LEU A 509 7.21 -20.10 6.30
N LEU A 510 6.58 -19.00 6.73
CA LEU A 510 5.27 -18.57 6.24
C LEU A 510 5.41 -17.27 5.46
N ASN A 511 5.23 -17.34 4.15
CA ASN A 511 5.43 -16.20 3.23
C ASN A 511 6.79 -15.49 3.37
N ALA A 512 7.79 -16.17 3.94
CA ALA A 512 9.10 -15.59 4.25
C ALA A 512 10.17 -16.11 3.28
N GLU A 513 11.00 -15.19 2.82
CA GLU A 513 12.21 -15.44 2.02
C GLU A 513 13.43 -14.90 2.78
N PRO A 514 13.94 -15.64 3.79
CA PRO A 514 14.95 -15.13 4.71
C PRO A 514 16.23 -14.61 4.04
N GLU A 515 16.52 -15.06 2.82
CA GLU A 515 17.62 -14.55 1.98
C GLU A 515 17.41 -13.11 1.51
N PHE A 516 16.17 -12.60 1.51
CA PHE A 516 15.81 -11.22 1.15
C PHE A 516 15.21 -10.44 2.32
N ASP A 517 14.53 -11.13 3.21
CA ASP A 517 13.74 -10.52 4.28
C ASP A 517 14.50 -10.35 5.60
N SER A 518 15.66 -11.01 5.77
CA SER A 518 16.40 -10.95 7.05
C SER A 518 17.43 -9.83 7.11
N ALA A 519 17.75 -9.40 8.33
CA ALA A 519 18.81 -8.42 8.58
C ALA A 519 20.21 -8.95 8.19
N ASN A 520 20.40 -10.28 8.16
CA ASN A 520 21.64 -10.92 7.73
C ASN A 520 21.34 -12.12 6.81
N PRO A 521 21.22 -11.89 5.50
CA PRO A 521 20.90 -12.94 4.52
C PRO A 521 21.87 -14.11 4.49
N ALA A 522 23.16 -13.85 4.67
CA ALA A 522 24.20 -14.90 4.66
C ALA A 522 24.07 -15.84 5.86
N ALA A 523 23.86 -15.28 7.06
CA ALA A 523 23.61 -16.07 8.26
C ALA A 523 22.30 -16.86 8.16
N ALA A 524 21.25 -16.24 7.61
CA ALA A 524 19.96 -16.89 7.40
C ALA A 524 20.07 -18.13 6.50
N ARG A 525 20.74 -18.02 5.35
CA ARG A 525 20.99 -19.16 4.45
C ARG A 525 21.79 -20.27 5.14
N ALA A 526 22.84 -19.90 5.89
CA ALA A 526 23.63 -20.86 6.61
C ALA A 526 22.85 -21.58 7.74
N ALA A 527 22.00 -20.87 8.47
CA ALA A 527 21.13 -21.44 9.50
C ALA A 527 20.12 -22.44 8.89
N LEU A 528 19.46 -22.07 7.79
CA LEU A 528 18.50 -22.93 7.11
C LEU A 528 19.17 -24.18 6.50
N ALA A 529 20.35 -24.04 5.91
CA ALA A 529 21.12 -25.17 5.38
C ALA A 529 21.59 -26.16 6.45
N ASN A 530 21.69 -25.72 7.71
CA ASN A 530 22.07 -26.58 8.86
C ASN A 530 20.85 -27.21 9.57
N ALA A 531 19.65 -26.81 9.23
CA ALA A 531 18.44 -27.43 9.76
C ALA A 531 18.21 -28.82 9.12
N GLU A 532 17.59 -29.70 9.87
CA GLU A 532 17.26 -31.07 9.41
C GLU A 532 15.96 -31.10 8.64
N MET A 533 15.11 -30.06 8.83
CA MET A 533 13.85 -29.91 8.15
C MET A 533 13.49 -28.44 7.98
N VAL A 534 13.32 -28.00 6.75
CA VAL A 534 12.81 -26.67 6.41
C VAL A 534 11.54 -26.81 5.59
N VAL A 535 10.43 -26.26 6.09
CA VAL A 535 9.12 -26.26 5.44
C VAL A 535 8.79 -24.84 5.00
N SER A 536 8.67 -24.61 3.71
CA SER A 536 8.26 -23.31 3.16
C SER A 536 6.79 -23.34 2.72
N LEU A 537 5.99 -22.47 3.32
CA LEU A 537 4.61 -22.19 2.92
C LEU A 537 4.63 -20.91 2.09
N SER A 538 4.51 -21.03 0.78
CA SER A 538 4.61 -19.91 -0.17
C SER A 538 3.64 -20.07 -1.33
N ALA A 539 3.24 -18.93 -1.92
CA ALA A 539 2.45 -18.91 -3.16
C ALA A 539 3.31 -19.11 -4.42
N PHE A 540 4.63 -18.94 -4.30
CA PHE A 540 5.57 -18.97 -5.42
C PHE A 540 6.72 -19.95 -5.17
N LYS A 541 7.28 -20.44 -6.28
CA LYS A 541 8.57 -21.14 -6.27
C LYS A 541 9.66 -20.08 -6.16
N THR A 542 10.28 -20.00 -5.00
CA THR A 542 11.29 -18.99 -4.65
C THR A 542 12.67 -19.64 -4.48
N GLY A 543 13.64 -18.88 -3.97
CA GLY A 543 14.93 -19.39 -3.52
C GLY A 543 14.83 -20.49 -2.46
N ALA A 544 13.65 -20.69 -1.85
CA ALA A 544 13.39 -21.79 -0.92
C ALA A 544 13.69 -23.18 -1.51
N THR A 545 13.66 -23.35 -2.83
CA THR A 545 14.06 -24.60 -3.51
C THR A 545 15.50 -25.02 -3.21
N ASP A 546 16.36 -24.09 -2.82
CA ASP A 546 17.78 -24.37 -2.54
C ASP A 546 17.96 -25.01 -1.15
N TYR A 547 17.22 -24.54 -0.15
CA TYR A 547 17.39 -24.91 1.26
C TYR A 547 16.21 -25.63 1.92
N ALA A 548 15.01 -25.57 1.32
CA ALA A 548 13.85 -26.25 1.89
C ALA A 548 13.79 -27.75 1.53
N ASP A 549 13.11 -28.51 2.38
CA ASP A 549 12.81 -29.93 2.19
C ASP A 549 11.36 -30.13 1.73
N VAL A 550 10.48 -29.20 2.08
CA VAL A 550 9.05 -29.23 1.77
C VAL A 550 8.60 -27.87 1.27
N LEU A 551 7.88 -27.85 0.15
CA LEU A 551 7.17 -26.68 -0.37
C LEU A 551 5.67 -26.93 -0.31
N LEU A 552 4.94 -26.12 0.44
CA LEU A 552 3.50 -26.17 0.58
C LEU A 552 2.85 -24.98 -0.14
N PRO A 553 2.03 -25.19 -1.19
CA PRO A 553 1.39 -24.15 -1.97
C PRO A 553 0.29 -23.45 -1.18
N ILE A 554 0.51 -22.22 -0.76
CA ILE A 554 -0.51 -21.43 -0.08
C ILE A 554 -1.11 -20.36 -0.99
N ALA A 555 -2.33 -19.98 -0.66
CA ALA A 555 -3.12 -19.01 -1.41
C ALA A 555 -2.63 -17.58 -1.17
N PRO A 556 -2.36 -16.78 -2.21
CA PRO A 556 -2.13 -15.34 -2.06
C PRO A 556 -3.43 -14.61 -1.69
N PHE A 557 -3.33 -13.33 -1.35
CA PHE A 557 -4.45 -12.49 -0.87
C PHE A 557 -5.70 -12.55 -1.77
N SER A 558 -5.53 -12.76 -3.05
CA SER A 558 -6.65 -12.85 -4.01
C SER A 558 -7.43 -14.17 -3.93
N GLU A 559 -6.85 -15.20 -3.33
CA GLU A 559 -7.36 -16.58 -3.29
C GLU A 559 -7.73 -17.05 -1.87
N THR A 560 -7.53 -16.22 -0.86
CA THR A 560 -7.83 -16.53 0.55
C THR A 560 -8.73 -15.49 1.19
N SER A 561 -9.44 -15.87 2.25
CA SER A 561 -10.04 -14.94 3.20
C SER A 561 -9.03 -14.65 4.31
N GLY A 562 -9.08 -13.45 4.85
CA GLY A 562 -8.21 -13.07 5.95
C GLY A 562 -8.50 -11.67 6.48
N THR A 563 -7.71 -11.27 7.47
CA THR A 563 -7.83 -9.98 8.14
C THR A 563 -6.46 -9.33 8.26
N PHE A 564 -6.39 -8.03 7.98
CA PHE A 564 -5.25 -7.18 8.32
C PHE A 564 -5.64 -6.14 9.37
N VAL A 565 -4.69 -5.75 10.19
CA VAL A 565 -4.82 -4.58 11.08
C VAL A 565 -3.82 -3.54 10.60
N ASN A 566 -4.34 -2.46 10.02
CA ASN A 566 -3.50 -1.43 9.40
C ASN A 566 -2.73 -0.57 10.43
N ALA A 567 -1.93 0.39 9.94
CA ALA A 567 -1.09 1.22 10.79
C ALA A 567 -1.85 2.05 11.84
N GLU A 568 -3.11 2.41 11.60
CA GLU A 568 -3.94 3.13 12.58
C GLU A 568 -4.69 2.19 13.57
N GLY A 569 -4.51 0.86 13.45
CA GLY A 569 -5.20 -0.12 14.28
C GLY A 569 -6.57 -0.56 13.74
N ARG A 570 -6.95 -0.18 12.54
CA ARG A 570 -8.23 -0.56 11.91
C ARG A 570 -8.20 -2.01 11.45
N VAL A 571 -9.13 -2.80 11.95
CA VAL A 571 -9.31 -4.21 11.56
C VAL A 571 -10.07 -4.27 10.23
N GLN A 572 -9.46 -4.86 9.22
CA GLN A 572 -10.02 -4.93 7.86
C GLN A 572 -10.02 -6.37 7.36
N SER A 573 -11.21 -6.97 7.22
CA SER A 573 -11.38 -8.33 6.69
C SER A 573 -11.69 -8.31 5.20
N PHE A 574 -11.25 -9.33 4.50
CA PHE A 574 -11.48 -9.53 3.07
C PHE A 574 -11.73 -11.00 2.76
N HIS A 575 -12.33 -11.27 1.60
CA HIS A 575 -12.56 -12.62 1.09
C HIS A 575 -11.79 -12.86 -0.20
N GLY A 576 -11.48 -14.11 -0.48
CA GLY A 576 -10.89 -14.51 -1.76
C GLY A 576 -11.76 -14.05 -2.93
N VAL A 577 -11.14 -13.44 -3.93
CA VAL A 577 -11.83 -12.90 -5.11
C VAL A 577 -11.84 -13.89 -6.27
N VAL A 578 -10.91 -14.85 -6.28
CA VAL A 578 -10.83 -15.98 -7.23
C VAL A 578 -10.65 -17.29 -6.46
N LYS A 579 -10.93 -18.39 -7.13
CA LYS A 579 -10.65 -19.72 -6.57
C LYS A 579 -9.13 -19.97 -6.56
N PRO A 580 -8.60 -20.68 -5.56
CA PRO A 580 -7.21 -21.10 -5.55
C PRO A 580 -6.81 -21.86 -6.81
N MET A 581 -5.59 -21.61 -7.30
CA MET A 581 -5.05 -22.22 -8.51
C MET A 581 -4.57 -23.67 -8.22
N GLY A 582 -5.01 -24.65 -9.00
CA GLY A 582 -4.57 -26.05 -8.82
C GLY A 582 -4.93 -26.59 -7.43
N ASP A 583 -3.94 -27.16 -6.74
CA ASP A 583 -4.09 -27.74 -5.40
C ASP A 583 -3.75 -26.75 -4.26
N VAL A 584 -3.60 -25.46 -4.56
CA VAL A 584 -3.32 -24.41 -3.59
C VAL A 584 -4.40 -24.36 -2.50
N ARG A 585 -4.00 -24.11 -1.24
CA ARG A 585 -4.90 -23.98 -0.09
C ARG A 585 -4.62 -22.68 0.68
N PRO A 586 -5.64 -22.05 1.26
CA PRO A 586 -5.43 -20.98 2.23
C PRO A 586 -4.47 -21.43 3.35
N ALA A 587 -3.48 -20.62 3.70
CA ALA A 587 -2.46 -21.02 4.67
C ALA A 587 -3.07 -21.31 6.05
N TRP A 588 -4.10 -20.56 6.48
CA TRP A 588 -4.80 -20.84 7.72
C TRP A 588 -5.41 -22.25 7.76
N LYS A 589 -5.91 -22.77 6.63
CA LYS A 589 -6.41 -24.17 6.52
C LYS A 589 -5.27 -25.17 6.62
N VAL A 590 -4.14 -24.90 5.98
CA VAL A 590 -2.94 -25.75 6.05
C VAL A 590 -2.44 -25.86 7.48
N LEU A 591 -2.27 -24.72 8.17
CA LEU A 591 -1.85 -24.67 9.57
C LEU A 591 -2.84 -25.35 10.51
N ARG A 592 -4.14 -25.12 10.28
CA ARG A 592 -5.22 -25.79 11.03
C ARG A 592 -5.13 -27.31 10.93
N VAL A 593 -5.00 -27.87 9.72
CA VAL A 593 -4.89 -29.32 9.52
C VAL A 593 -3.61 -29.87 10.13
N LEU A 594 -2.49 -29.15 9.99
CA LEU A 594 -1.22 -29.54 10.59
C LEU A 594 -1.31 -29.58 12.14
N GLY A 595 -1.98 -28.60 12.76
CA GLY A 595 -2.26 -28.62 14.21
C GLY A 595 -3.06 -29.85 14.65
N SER A 596 -4.07 -30.23 13.87
CA SER A 596 -4.87 -31.43 14.12
C SER A 596 -4.05 -32.71 13.99
N LEU A 597 -3.19 -32.85 12.98
CA LEU A 597 -2.27 -34.00 12.79
C LEU A 597 -1.23 -34.11 13.90
N LEU A 598 -0.86 -33.00 14.48
CA LEU A 598 0.06 -32.92 15.65
C LEU A 598 -0.68 -33.12 16.97
N SER A 599 -2.00 -33.31 16.96
CA SER A 599 -2.86 -33.47 18.14
C SER A 599 -2.78 -32.25 19.10
N ILE A 600 -2.61 -31.07 18.55
CA ILE A 600 -2.59 -29.82 19.33
C ILE A 600 -4.04 -29.37 19.55
N PRO A 601 -4.47 -29.11 20.79
CA PRO A 601 -5.84 -28.68 21.06
C PRO A 601 -6.10 -27.26 20.51
N GLY A 602 -7.36 -26.96 20.15
CA GLY A 602 -7.79 -25.64 19.72
C GLY A 602 -7.55 -25.33 18.24
N PHE A 603 -7.49 -26.34 17.40
CA PHE A 603 -7.38 -26.23 15.93
C PHE A 603 -8.66 -26.66 15.20
N ASP A 604 -9.84 -26.65 15.87
CA ASP A 604 -11.14 -27.08 15.32
C ASP A 604 -11.89 -25.93 14.67
N PHE A 605 -11.29 -25.24 13.72
CA PHE A 605 -11.91 -24.13 13.02
C PHE A 605 -12.48 -24.56 11.67
N ASP A 606 -13.67 -24.11 11.33
CA ASP A 606 -14.28 -24.31 10.02
C ASP A 606 -14.11 -23.09 9.11
N THR A 607 -14.03 -21.89 9.67
CA THR A 607 -13.96 -20.63 8.93
C THR A 607 -12.80 -19.73 9.42
N SER A 608 -12.36 -18.81 8.56
CA SER A 608 -11.38 -17.78 8.91
C SER A 608 -11.93 -16.81 9.96
N GLU A 609 -13.24 -16.56 9.95
CA GLU A 609 -13.94 -15.71 10.90
C GLU A 609 -13.86 -16.25 12.32
N GLU A 610 -13.95 -17.57 12.49
CA GLU A 610 -13.77 -18.23 13.79
C GLU A 610 -12.32 -18.08 14.29
N VAL A 611 -11.34 -18.25 13.41
CA VAL A 611 -9.92 -18.02 13.75
C VAL A 611 -9.71 -16.57 14.14
N LYS A 612 -10.24 -15.60 13.37
CA LYS A 612 -10.18 -14.17 13.69
C LYS A 612 -10.78 -13.88 15.06
N ALA A 613 -12.00 -14.36 15.34
CA ALA A 613 -12.67 -14.15 16.61
C ALA A 613 -11.86 -14.71 17.78
N ARG A 614 -11.22 -15.87 17.60
CA ARG A 614 -10.34 -16.46 18.60
C ARG A 614 -9.06 -15.66 18.80
N ALA A 615 -8.49 -15.13 17.70
CA ALA A 615 -7.21 -14.41 17.69
C ALA A 615 -7.31 -13.01 18.30
N LEU A 616 -8.37 -12.25 17.98
CA LEU A 616 -8.56 -10.86 18.39
C LEU A 616 -9.56 -10.68 19.54
N GLY A 617 -10.35 -11.72 19.89
CA GLY A 617 -11.44 -11.60 20.87
C GLY A 617 -12.50 -10.60 20.40
N ASP A 618 -13.11 -9.90 21.36
CA ASP A 618 -14.15 -8.87 21.11
C ASP A 618 -13.54 -7.50 20.69
N VAL A 619 -12.45 -7.50 19.93
CA VAL A 619 -11.93 -6.24 19.35
C VAL A 619 -12.99 -5.70 18.40
N THR A 620 -13.73 -4.70 18.87
CA THR A 620 -14.73 -3.99 18.08
C THR A 620 -14.03 -3.26 16.92
N THR A 621 -14.52 -3.53 15.72
CA THR A 621 -14.08 -2.90 14.46
C THR A 621 -14.40 -1.41 14.43
#